data_423a1c53f98fe61a173a185666f7bbbb
#
_entry.id   423a1c53f98fe61a173a185666f7bbbb
#
_cell.length_a   1.000
_cell.length_b   1.000
_cell.length_c   1.000
_cell.angle_alpha   90.00
_cell.angle_beta   90.00
_cell.angle_gamma   90.00
#
_symmetry.space_group_name_H-M   'P 1'
#
loop_
_entity.id
_entity.type
_entity.pdbx_description
1 polymer ?
#
loop_
_entity_poly.entity_id
_entity_poly.type
_entity_poly.pdbx_seq_one_letter_code
_entity_poly.pdbx_strand_id
1 'polypeptide(L)'
;MLAAADRVKALREAFPSEGLFAEKEWLISPQPFAIEEKRRADLERLGHQLFVFQRACNQLYQQSAKGKQPAWVARYLDLGKPAELIEFSRGKEFREDLPRVIRPDLVLTDDGWTIAEIDSVPGGIGLTAWLNQAYAALGAEVIGGAHGMLDGFAKILPRGGDIVISEESATYRPEMEWLVRQLQNRFPDREWRVAAAENYQPQNGRDVYRFFELFDLPNLPGIDALLAAAGRGELAITPPIKPYLEEKMWFALFWLQPLREFWRRELGDKYFRRLQGMIPYTWILDPTPLPQHAVIPRLEIHDWREAAKFSQKERDVLLKVSGFSPFGWGSRGVSLGADLPQAEWEKQIDDALAKFESEPTIMQQFHKGKLFDQPYWDAKRDELKTMRGRVRLSPYYFVEENRAELRGALATICPADKKLLHGMRDAILAPSAFAERAES
;
A
#
# COMPACT_ATOMS: atom_id res chain seq x y z
N MET A 1 9.61 0.33 -35.10
CA MET A 1 8.73 0.04 -33.91
C MET A 1 7.48 -0.71 -34.39
N LEU A 2 7.03 -1.75 -33.66
CA LEU A 2 5.79 -2.46 -33.97
C LEU A 2 4.59 -1.50 -33.89
N ALA A 3 3.57 -1.71 -34.76
CA ALA A 3 2.32 -0.98 -34.68
C ALA A 3 1.60 -1.24 -33.34
N ALA A 4 0.74 -0.30 -32.90
CA ALA A 4 0.05 -0.43 -31.62
C ALA A 4 -0.81 -1.71 -31.54
N ALA A 5 -1.47 -2.10 -32.63
CA ALA A 5 -2.23 -3.35 -32.73
C ALA A 5 -1.35 -4.59 -32.53
N ASP A 6 -0.18 -4.64 -33.19
CA ASP A 6 0.75 -5.77 -33.08
C ASP A 6 1.31 -5.90 -31.67
N ARG A 7 1.60 -4.76 -31.01
CA ARG A 7 2.05 -4.74 -29.60
C ARG A 7 0.99 -5.32 -28.67
N VAL A 8 -0.26 -4.90 -28.83
CA VAL A 8 -1.37 -5.41 -28.00
C VAL A 8 -1.63 -6.89 -28.26
N LYS A 9 -1.54 -7.32 -29.51
CA LYS A 9 -1.64 -8.74 -29.88
C LYS A 9 -0.55 -9.56 -29.17
N ALA A 10 0.70 -9.12 -29.27
CA ALA A 10 1.83 -9.78 -28.61
C ALA A 10 1.68 -9.79 -27.07
N LEU A 11 1.20 -8.69 -26.46
CA LEU A 11 0.91 -8.66 -25.02
C LEU A 11 -0.18 -9.68 -24.62
N ARG A 12 -1.22 -9.83 -25.44
CA ARG A 12 -2.28 -10.84 -25.19
C ARG A 12 -1.76 -12.27 -25.35
N GLU A 13 -0.96 -12.51 -26.35
CA GLU A 13 -0.34 -13.83 -26.58
C GLU A 13 0.65 -14.21 -25.47
N ALA A 14 1.25 -13.21 -24.81
CA ALA A 14 2.14 -13.40 -23.67
C ALA A 14 1.41 -13.68 -22.35
N PHE A 15 0.06 -13.57 -22.28
CA PHE A 15 -0.69 -13.90 -21.07
C PHE A 15 -0.44 -15.37 -20.70
N PRO A 16 -0.12 -15.65 -19.43
CA PRO A 16 0.03 -17.01 -18.96
C PRO A 16 -1.25 -17.80 -19.18
N SER A 17 -1.15 -18.97 -19.78
CA SER A 17 -2.29 -19.87 -20.04
C SER A 17 -2.93 -20.43 -18.76
N GLU A 18 -2.22 -20.37 -17.65
CA GLU A 18 -2.64 -20.83 -16.34
C GLU A 18 -2.63 -19.68 -15.32
N GLY A 19 -3.82 -19.29 -14.89
CA GLY A 19 -4.09 -18.79 -13.55
C GLY A 19 -3.76 -17.34 -13.20
N LEU A 20 -2.70 -16.70 -13.69
CA LEU A 20 -2.27 -15.40 -13.16
C LEU A 20 -3.35 -14.31 -13.22
N PHE A 21 -4.22 -14.38 -14.24
CA PHE A 21 -5.25 -13.38 -14.51
C PHE A 21 -6.65 -13.97 -14.79
N ALA A 22 -6.89 -15.21 -14.42
CA ALA A 22 -8.14 -15.91 -14.76
C ALA A 22 -9.40 -15.14 -14.35
N GLU A 23 -9.30 -14.26 -13.33
CA GLU A 23 -10.41 -13.46 -12.83
C GLU A 23 -10.16 -11.92 -12.93
N LYS A 24 -8.99 -11.49 -13.44
CA LYS A 24 -8.65 -10.08 -13.55
C LYS A 24 -8.76 -9.61 -14.99
N GLU A 25 -9.73 -8.76 -15.26
CA GLU A 25 -9.88 -8.06 -16.54
C GLU A 25 -9.41 -6.62 -16.39
N TRP A 26 -8.68 -6.12 -17.40
CA TRP A 26 -8.32 -4.71 -17.52
C TRP A 26 -8.10 -4.33 -18.98
N LEU A 27 -8.05 -3.04 -19.26
CA LEU A 27 -7.76 -2.53 -20.60
C LEU A 27 -6.23 -2.54 -20.84
N ILE A 28 -5.81 -3.07 -21.97
CA ILE A 28 -4.39 -3.18 -22.34
C ILE A 28 -3.96 -1.92 -23.09
N SER A 29 -2.93 -1.25 -22.58
CA SER A 29 -2.24 -0.17 -23.30
C SER A 29 -1.14 -0.75 -24.20
N PRO A 30 -0.91 -0.22 -25.42
CA PRO A 30 0.24 -0.62 -26.24
C PRO A 30 1.58 -0.07 -25.74
N GLN A 31 1.58 0.79 -24.72
CA GLN A 31 2.77 1.45 -24.19
C GLN A 31 2.71 1.60 -22.67
N PRO A 32 3.88 1.70 -21.98
CA PRO A 32 3.93 2.01 -20.56
C PRO A 32 3.26 3.37 -20.25
N PHE A 33 2.89 3.56 -18.99
CA PHE A 33 2.52 4.89 -18.49
C PHE A 33 3.78 5.76 -18.35
N ALA A 34 3.78 6.93 -18.99
CA ALA A 34 4.92 7.83 -19.01
C ALA A 34 4.93 8.75 -17.78
N ILE A 35 5.99 8.68 -16.99
CA ILE A 35 6.31 9.60 -15.89
C ILE A 35 7.37 10.57 -16.38
N GLU A 36 7.16 11.88 -16.18
CA GLU A 36 8.11 12.90 -16.58
C GLU A 36 9.50 12.64 -15.98
N GLU A 37 10.56 12.67 -16.81
CA GLU A 37 11.95 12.40 -16.42
C GLU A 37 12.40 13.24 -15.22
N LYS A 38 11.97 14.50 -15.14
CA LYS A 38 12.29 15.38 -14.01
C LYS A 38 11.80 14.85 -12.65
N ARG A 39 10.86 13.90 -12.63
CA ARG A 39 10.32 13.26 -11.43
C ARG A 39 11.10 12.00 -11.01
N ARG A 40 12.02 11.49 -11.84
CA ARG A 40 12.80 10.28 -11.58
C ARG A 40 13.46 10.31 -10.20
N ALA A 41 14.29 11.31 -9.98
CA ALA A 41 15.05 11.41 -8.73
C ALA A 41 14.15 11.53 -7.49
N ASP A 42 12.95 12.08 -7.65
CA ASP A 42 11.98 12.19 -6.56
C ASP A 42 11.33 10.86 -6.25
N LEU A 43 10.94 10.09 -7.28
CA LEU A 43 10.35 8.78 -7.12
C LEU A 43 11.37 7.77 -6.56
N GLU A 44 12.60 7.77 -7.06
CA GLU A 44 13.66 6.90 -6.55
C GLU A 44 13.99 7.15 -5.08
N ARG A 45 14.00 8.42 -4.65
CA ARG A 45 14.28 8.78 -3.23
C ARG A 45 13.10 8.52 -2.30
N LEU A 46 11.87 8.48 -2.82
CA LEU A 46 10.68 8.33 -2.00
C LEU A 46 10.72 7.03 -1.17
N GLY A 47 11.20 5.93 -1.76
CA GLY A 47 11.31 4.65 -1.06
C GLY A 47 12.14 4.76 0.22
N HIS A 48 13.32 5.40 0.15
CA HIS A 48 14.14 5.59 1.34
C HIS A 48 13.50 6.54 2.37
N GLN A 49 12.79 7.57 1.92
CA GLN A 49 12.06 8.47 2.83
C GLN A 49 10.95 7.72 3.58
N LEU A 50 10.22 6.84 2.89
CA LEU A 50 9.18 6.01 3.50
C LEU A 50 9.77 4.94 4.42
N PHE A 51 10.93 4.36 4.08
CA PHE A 51 11.64 3.46 4.98
C PHE A 51 12.02 4.15 6.29
N VAL A 52 12.58 5.36 6.21
CA VAL A 52 12.92 6.15 7.40
C VAL A 52 11.66 6.53 8.18
N PHE A 53 10.55 6.83 7.50
CA PHE A 53 9.24 7.08 8.13
C PHE A 53 8.74 5.85 8.89
N GLN A 54 8.73 4.67 8.27
CA GLN A 54 8.32 3.43 8.94
C GLN A 54 9.21 3.09 10.14
N ARG A 55 10.51 3.33 10.04
CA ARG A 55 11.43 3.19 11.17
C ARG A 55 11.08 4.15 12.31
N ALA A 56 10.77 5.39 11.99
CA ALA A 56 10.33 6.37 13.00
C ALA A 56 8.98 5.99 13.62
N CYS A 57 8.02 5.44 12.83
CA CYS A 57 6.76 4.89 13.35
C CYS A 57 7.02 3.77 14.35
N ASN A 58 7.85 2.79 13.99
CA ASN A 58 8.24 1.69 14.86
C ASN A 58 8.87 2.20 16.17
N GLN A 59 9.76 3.16 16.08
CA GLN A 59 10.47 3.76 17.19
C GLN A 59 9.53 4.55 18.13
N LEU A 60 8.60 5.34 17.56
CA LEU A 60 7.60 6.09 18.31
C LEU A 60 6.69 5.18 19.11
N TYR A 61 6.17 4.12 18.47
CA TYR A 61 5.34 3.13 19.13
C TYR A 61 6.08 2.47 20.31
N GLN A 62 7.29 1.96 20.06
CA GLN A 62 8.06 1.28 21.11
C GLN A 62 8.45 2.20 22.27
N GLN A 63 8.75 3.47 21.99
CA GLN A 63 9.05 4.46 23.03
C GLN A 63 7.79 4.83 23.82
N SER A 64 6.64 4.95 23.15
CA SER A 64 5.35 5.19 23.79
C SER A 64 4.94 4.04 24.71
N ALA A 65 5.05 2.80 24.24
CA ALA A 65 4.76 1.60 25.04
C ALA A 65 5.66 1.48 26.30
N LYS A 66 6.83 2.12 26.30
CA LYS A 66 7.80 2.15 27.42
C LYS A 66 7.69 3.46 28.25
N GLY A 67 6.71 4.31 27.99
CA GLY A 67 6.53 5.58 28.71
C GLY A 67 7.58 6.66 28.38
N LYS A 68 8.38 6.50 27.33
CA LYS A 68 9.38 7.49 26.88
C LYS A 68 8.83 8.51 25.88
N GLN A 69 7.67 8.23 25.32
CA GLN A 69 6.85 9.10 24.48
C GLN A 69 5.41 9.07 25.03
N PRO A 70 4.52 9.96 24.61
CA PRO A 70 3.15 10.00 25.11
C PRO A 70 2.45 8.64 25.03
N ALA A 71 1.95 8.13 26.15
CA ALA A 71 1.40 6.78 26.25
C ALA A 71 0.15 6.56 25.36
N TRP A 72 -0.59 7.63 25.04
CA TRP A 72 -1.74 7.58 24.18
C TRP A 72 -1.41 7.14 22.74
N VAL A 73 -0.16 7.30 22.24
CA VAL A 73 0.24 6.85 20.91
C VAL A 73 0.16 5.32 20.82
N ALA A 74 0.78 4.61 21.77
CA ALA A 74 0.69 3.14 21.81
C ALA A 74 -0.75 2.70 22.03
N ARG A 75 -1.47 3.35 22.95
CA ARG A 75 -2.90 3.05 23.20
C ARG A 75 -3.72 3.12 21.90
N TYR A 76 -3.59 4.18 21.11
CA TYR A 76 -4.35 4.33 19.85
C TYR A 76 -4.01 3.23 18.83
N LEU A 77 -2.73 2.90 18.74
CA LEU A 77 -2.25 1.88 17.79
C LEU A 77 -2.55 0.44 18.25
N ASP A 78 -2.92 0.26 19.51
CA ASP A 78 -3.33 -1.03 20.09
C ASP A 78 -4.85 -1.25 20.03
N LEU A 79 -5.64 -0.21 19.72
CA LEU A 79 -7.11 -0.31 19.67
C LEU A 79 -7.56 -1.45 18.76
N GLY A 80 -8.55 -2.21 19.23
CA GLY A 80 -9.16 -3.33 18.51
C GLY A 80 -8.28 -4.58 18.35
N LYS A 81 -7.08 -4.62 18.94
CA LYS A 81 -6.12 -5.73 18.76
C LYS A 81 -6.08 -6.68 19.96
N PRO A 82 -5.93 -7.99 19.74
CA PRO A 82 -5.75 -8.96 20.81
C PRO A 82 -4.49 -8.67 21.64
N ALA A 83 -4.59 -8.83 22.97
CA ALA A 83 -3.48 -8.58 23.89
C ALA A 83 -2.24 -9.43 23.58
N GLU A 84 -2.44 -10.70 23.23
CA GLU A 84 -1.35 -11.62 22.89
C GLU A 84 -0.59 -11.16 21.64
N LEU A 85 -1.29 -10.64 20.64
CA LEU A 85 -0.65 -10.09 19.43
C LEU A 85 0.13 -8.81 19.72
N ILE A 86 -0.43 -7.94 20.57
CA ILE A 86 0.24 -6.73 21.05
C ILE A 86 1.54 -7.11 21.77
N GLU A 87 1.48 -8.06 22.70
CA GLU A 87 2.63 -8.51 23.47
C GLU A 87 3.70 -9.14 22.56
N PHE A 88 3.29 -10.04 21.66
CA PHE A 88 4.17 -10.64 20.66
C PHE A 88 4.90 -9.57 19.84
N SER A 89 4.19 -8.59 19.32
CA SER A 89 4.74 -7.52 18.46
C SER A 89 5.75 -6.62 19.19
N ARG A 90 5.75 -6.61 20.53
CA ARG A 90 6.66 -5.87 21.41
C ARG A 90 7.90 -6.69 21.83
N GLY A 91 7.99 -7.95 21.40
CA GLY A 91 9.12 -8.84 21.65
C GLY A 91 10.46 -8.19 21.29
N LYS A 92 11.50 -8.49 22.07
CA LYS A 92 12.84 -7.90 21.87
C LYS A 92 13.47 -8.38 20.56
N GLU A 93 13.20 -9.59 20.18
CA GLU A 93 13.65 -10.29 18.98
C GLU A 93 13.18 -9.62 17.71
N PHE A 94 11.98 -9.04 17.73
CA PHE A 94 11.37 -8.36 16.57
C PHE A 94 11.61 -6.85 16.54
N ARG A 95 12.31 -6.31 17.51
CA ARG A 95 12.42 -4.88 17.77
C ARG A 95 12.77 -4.06 16.53
N GLU A 96 13.75 -4.53 15.77
CA GLU A 96 14.28 -3.82 14.60
C GLU A 96 13.60 -4.23 13.28
N ASP A 97 12.69 -5.22 13.32
CA ASP A 97 12.01 -5.70 12.13
C ASP A 97 11.11 -4.64 11.52
N LEU A 98 11.27 -4.43 10.22
CA LEU A 98 10.50 -3.49 9.40
C LEU A 98 10.05 -4.19 8.12
N PRO A 99 8.97 -3.71 7.48
CA PRO A 99 8.58 -4.18 6.16
C PRO A 99 9.73 -4.04 5.16
N ARG A 100 10.02 -5.12 4.42
CA ARG A 100 11.06 -5.13 3.38
C ARG A 100 10.50 -4.83 1.99
N VAL A 101 9.20 -4.76 1.84
CA VAL A 101 8.53 -4.23 0.64
C VAL A 101 7.73 -3.00 1.07
N ILE A 102 7.94 -1.89 0.38
CA ILE A 102 7.21 -0.64 0.62
C ILE A 102 6.50 -0.28 -0.68
N ARG A 103 5.17 -0.25 -0.65
CA ARG A 103 4.35 0.17 -1.77
C ARG A 103 3.39 1.28 -1.34
N PRO A 104 3.75 2.54 -1.57
CA PRO A 104 2.77 3.61 -1.44
C PRO A 104 1.81 3.59 -2.65
N ASP A 105 0.57 3.94 -2.43
CA ASP A 105 -0.37 4.28 -3.49
C ASP A 105 -0.38 5.80 -3.66
N LEU A 106 0.14 6.26 -4.80
CA LEU A 106 0.30 7.67 -5.12
C LEU A 106 -0.82 8.13 -6.05
N VAL A 107 -1.54 9.17 -5.68
CA VAL A 107 -2.44 9.88 -6.58
C VAL A 107 -1.66 11.03 -7.22
N LEU A 108 -1.57 11.03 -8.55
CA LEU A 108 -0.88 12.07 -9.30
C LEU A 108 -1.79 13.31 -9.38
N THR A 109 -1.30 14.45 -8.87
CA THR A 109 -2.00 15.73 -8.82
C THR A 109 -1.33 16.77 -9.71
N ASP A 110 -1.89 17.96 -9.84
CA ASP A 110 -1.28 19.05 -10.61
C ASP A 110 0.05 19.51 -10.00
N ASP A 111 0.16 19.47 -8.66
CA ASP A 111 1.35 19.92 -7.91
C ASP A 111 2.40 18.80 -7.72
N GLY A 112 2.07 17.56 -8.07
CA GLY A 112 2.98 16.42 -7.89
C GLY A 112 2.24 15.12 -7.64
N TRP A 113 2.43 14.54 -6.45
CA TRP A 113 1.70 13.35 -6.00
C TRP A 113 1.38 13.40 -4.51
N THR A 114 0.31 12.74 -4.15
CA THR A 114 -0.16 12.56 -2.78
C THR A 114 -0.14 11.08 -2.43
N ILE A 115 0.30 10.74 -1.23
CA ILE A 115 0.31 9.37 -0.73
C ILE A 115 -1.09 9.04 -0.16
N ALA A 116 -1.87 8.25 -0.88
CA ALA A 116 -3.19 7.86 -0.41
C ALA A 116 -3.13 6.85 0.74
N GLU A 117 -2.18 5.91 0.66
CA GLU A 117 -1.88 4.92 1.68
C GLU A 117 -0.48 4.31 1.46
N ILE A 118 0.03 3.61 2.46
CA ILE A 118 1.16 2.69 2.35
C ILE A 118 0.57 1.31 2.62
N ASP A 119 0.65 0.42 1.63
CA ASP A 119 0.09 -0.92 1.75
C ASP A 119 0.90 -1.76 2.74
N SER A 120 0.20 -2.45 3.64
CA SER A 120 0.79 -3.29 4.68
C SER A 120 1.31 -4.63 4.13
N VAL A 121 0.55 -5.22 3.21
CA VAL A 121 0.85 -6.50 2.56
C VAL A 121 0.71 -6.32 1.04
N PRO A 122 1.72 -5.75 0.38
CA PRO A 122 1.59 -5.35 -1.02
C PRO A 122 1.27 -6.51 -1.97
N GLY A 123 0.07 -6.47 -2.58
CA GLY A 123 -0.28 -7.28 -3.75
C GLY A 123 0.23 -6.67 -5.06
N GLY A 124 0.09 -7.38 -6.17
CA GLY A 124 0.49 -6.90 -7.50
C GLY A 124 1.98 -7.02 -7.80
N ILE A 125 2.76 -7.70 -6.97
CA ILE A 125 4.21 -7.93 -7.20
C ILE A 125 4.41 -8.77 -8.46
N GLY A 126 3.70 -9.90 -8.56
CA GLY A 126 3.76 -10.78 -9.72
C GLY A 126 3.18 -10.14 -10.98
N LEU A 127 2.06 -9.43 -10.85
CA LEU A 127 1.44 -8.67 -11.94
C LEU A 127 2.41 -7.62 -12.50
N THR A 128 3.04 -6.83 -11.64
CA THR A 128 4.00 -5.80 -12.07
C THR A 128 5.24 -6.44 -12.69
N ALA A 129 5.72 -7.56 -12.14
CA ALA A 129 6.84 -8.31 -12.71
C ALA A 129 6.51 -8.81 -14.12
N TRP A 130 5.31 -9.39 -14.31
CA TRP A 130 4.85 -9.87 -15.62
C TRP A 130 4.73 -8.70 -16.62
N LEU A 131 4.09 -7.61 -16.23
CA LEU A 131 3.96 -6.42 -17.10
C LEU A 131 5.34 -5.89 -17.50
N ASN A 132 6.26 -5.78 -16.56
CA ASN A 132 7.63 -5.35 -16.87
C ASN A 132 8.31 -6.27 -17.91
N GLN A 133 8.22 -7.58 -17.75
CA GLN A 133 8.78 -8.55 -18.69
C GLN A 133 8.13 -8.44 -20.08
N ALA A 134 6.80 -8.42 -20.12
CA ALA A 134 6.05 -8.39 -21.37
C ALA A 134 6.32 -7.11 -22.19
N TYR A 135 6.35 -5.94 -21.53
CA TYR A 135 6.63 -4.68 -22.23
C TYR A 135 8.10 -4.52 -22.60
N ALA A 136 9.02 -4.98 -21.74
CA ALA A 136 10.44 -4.98 -22.07
C ALA A 136 10.77 -5.89 -23.26
N ALA A 137 10.11 -7.04 -23.38
CA ALA A 137 10.25 -7.93 -24.56
C ALA A 137 9.81 -7.26 -25.87
N LEU A 138 8.94 -6.24 -25.80
CA LEU A 138 8.55 -5.41 -26.94
C LEU A 138 9.41 -4.15 -27.10
N GLY A 139 10.56 -4.09 -26.40
CA GLY A 139 11.52 -3.00 -26.49
C GLY A 139 11.15 -1.74 -25.72
N ALA A 140 10.20 -1.81 -24.76
CA ALA A 140 9.89 -0.68 -23.91
C ALA A 140 10.87 -0.60 -22.73
N GLU A 141 11.37 0.61 -22.44
CA GLU A 141 12.05 0.89 -21.19
C GLU A 141 11.00 1.04 -20.08
N VAL A 142 11.11 0.21 -19.05
CA VAL A 142 10.21 0.23 -17.90
C VAL A 142 10.99 0.42 -16.61
N ILE A 143 10.38 1.00 -15.59
CA ILE A 143 11.01 1.21 -14.28
C ILE A 143 11.36 -0.15 -13.68
N GLY A 144 12.65 -0.33 -13.33
CA GLY A 144 13.19 -1.60 -12.83
C GLY A 144 13.59 -2.60 -13.93
N GLY A 145 13.33 -2.30 -15.21
CA GLY A 145 13.59 -3.22 -16.31
C GLY A 145 12.76 -4.51 -16.24
N ALA A 146 13.06 -5.47 -17.09
CA ALA A 146 12.33 -6.73 -17.20
C ALA A 146 12.33 -7.55 -15.89
N HIS A 147 13.37 -7.46 -15.08
CA HIS A 147 13.58 -8.36 -13.95
C HIS A 147 13.67 -7.67 -12.58
N GLY A 148 13.57 -6.35 -12.52
CA GLY A 148 13.74 -5.60 -11.27
C GLY A 148 12.86 -6.06 -10.12
N MET A 149 11.61 -6.42 -10.40
CA MET A 149 10.68 -6.93 -9.39
C MET A 149 11.14 -8.28 -8.82
N LEU A 150 11.60 -9.20 -9.67
CA LEU A 150 12.11 -10.51 -9.24
C LEU A 150 13.41 -10.37 -8.44
N ASP A 151 14.33 -9.53 -8.92
CA ASP A 151 15.61 -9.27 -8.26
C ASP A 151 15.40 -8.64 -6.89
N GLY A 152 14.46 -7.67 -6.80
CA GLY A 152 14.09 -7.03 -5.54
C GLY A 152 13.47 -8.03 -4.55
N PHE A 153 12.55 -8.87 -5.01
CA PHE A 153 11.93 -9.88 -4.17
C PHE A 153 12.94 -10.93 -3.68
N ALA A 154 13.85 -11.38 -4.56
CA ALA A 154 14.90 -12.33 -4.18
C ALA A 154 15.90 -11.76 -3.16
N LYS A 155 16.07 -10.43 -3.09
CA LYS A 155 16.93 -9.77 -2.12
C LYS A 155 16.35 -9.72 -0.71
N ILE A 156 15.03 -9.59 -0.59
CA ILE A 156 14.37 -9.58 0.72
C ILE A 156 14.28 -10.97 1.35
N LEU A 157 14.39 -12.04 0.55
CA LEU A 157 14.47 -13.45 0.96
C LEU A 157 15.73 -14.08 0.37
N PRO A 158 16.91 -13.76 0.88
CA PRO A 158 18.19 -14.10 0.24
C PRO A 158 18.49 -15.60 0.20
N ARG A 159 17.84 -16.38 1.05
CA ARG A 159 17.97 -17.86 1.09
C ARG A 159 16.88 -18.59 0.32
N GLY A 160 16.04 -17.87 -0.42
CA GLY A 160 14.74 -18.36 -0.86
C GLY A 160 13.71 -18.29 0.25
N GLY A 161 12.55 -18.92 0.09
CA GLY A 161 11.54 -18.89 1.16
C GLY A 161 10.14 -19.24 0.71
N ASP A 162 9.23 -19.08 1.64
CA ASP A 162 7.82 -19.41 1.47
C ASP A 162 6.97 -18.15 1.39
N ILE A 163 6.11 -18.06 0.37
CA ILE A 163 5.02 -17.10 0.33
C ILE A 163 3.82 -17.76 1.02
N VAL A 164 3.50 -17.32 2.22
CA VAL A 164 2.43 -17.89 3.03
C VAL A 164 1.17 -17.06 2.84
N ILE A 165 0.16 -17.63 2.21
CA ILE A 165 -1.07 -16.95 1.79
C ILE A 165 -2.30 -17.57 2.46
N SER A 166 -3.20 -16.72 3.02
CA SER A 166 -4.46 -17.17 3.61
C SER A 166 -5.57 -17.31 2.56
N GLU A 167 -6.65 -17.98 2.93
CA GLU A 167 -7.86 -18.12 2.11
C GLU A 167 -8.51 -16.74 1.85
N GLU A 168 -8.48 -15.82 2.82
CA GLU A 168 -8.96 -14.43 2.66
C GLU A 168 -8.23 -13.72 1.51
N SER A 169 -6.96 -14.05 1.29
CA SER A 169 -6.12 -13.51 0.21
C SER A 169 -6.02 -14.41 -1.02
N ALA A 170 -6.84 -15.47 -1.11
CA ALA A 170 -6.74 -16.52 -2.14
C ALA A 170 -6.80 -16.00 -3.58
N THR A 171 -7.47 -14.88 -3.83
CA THR A 171 -7.53 -14.24 -5.16
C THR A 171 -6.14 -13.82 -5.70
N TYR A 172 -5.14 -13.71 -4.83
CA TYR A 172 -3.75 -13.43 -5.22
C TYR A 172 -2.89 -14.69 -5.38
N ARG A 173 -3.40 -15.87 -5.03
CA ARG A 173 -2.64 -17.13 -5.11
C ARG A 173 -2.06 -17.39 -6.51
N PRO A 174 -2.83 -17.27 -7.61
CA PRO A 174 -2.28 -17.49 -8.95
C PRO A 174 -1.12 -16.56 -9.29
N GLU A 175 -1.18 -15.32 -8.82
CA GLU A 175 -0.13 -14.33 -8.98
C GLU A 175 1.15 -14.73 -8.23
N MET A 176 1.02 -15.20 -6.99
CA MET A 176 2.15 -15.63 -6.16
C MET A 176 2.77 -16.93 -6.67
N GLU A 177 1.98 -17.84 -7.19
CA GLU A 177 2.46 -19.08 -7.83
C GLU A 177 3.23 -18.78 -9.11
N TRP A 178 2.77 -17.84 -9.93
CA TRP A 178 3.53 -17.36 -11.08
C TRP A 178 4.85 -16.73 -10.65
N LEU A 179 4.82 -15.87 -9.63
CA LEU A 179 6.01 -15.22 -9.07
C LEU A 179 7.05 -16.26 -8.62
N VAL A 180 6.62 -17.27 -7.88
CA VAL A 180 7.48 -18.37 -7.42
C VAL A 180 8.12 -19.12 -8.60
N ARG A 181 7.35 -19.45 -9.65
CA ARG A 181 7.90 -20.10 -10.86
C ARG A 181 8.99 -19.24 -11.52
N GLN A 182 8.77 -17.92 -11.61
CA GLN A 182 9.77 -17.00 -12.17
C GLN A 182 11.03 -16.91 -11.29
N LEU A 183 10.85 -16.87 -9.97
CA LEU A 183 11.96 -16.87 -9.01
C LEU A 183 12.75 -18.17 -9.08
N GLN A 184 12.10 -19.32 -9.17
CA GLN A 184 12.76 -20.61 -9.29
C GLN A 184 13.57 -20.73 -10.58
N ASN A 185 13.04 -20.22 -11.70
CA ASN A 185 13.76 -20.19 -12.98
C ASN A 185 14.99 -19.27 -12.93
N ARG A 186 14.88 -18.12 -12.26
CA ARG A 186 15.94 -17.11 -12.22
C ARG A 186 17.01 -17.39 -11.16
N PHE A 187 16.62 -18.02 -10.07
CA PHE A 187 17.48 -18.35 -8.92
C PHE A 187 17.33 -19.84 -8.57
N PRO A 188 17.80 -20.75 -9.44
CA PRO A 188 17.60 -22.20 -9.28
C PRO A 188 18.33 -22.82 -8.08
N ASP A 189 19.30 -22.11 -7.51
CA ASP A 189 20.04 -22.44 -6.29
C ASP A 189 19.25 -22.19 -5.01
N ARG A 190 18.06 -21.59 -5.10
CA ARG A 190 17.17 -21.26 -3.98
C ARG A 190 15.84 -21.97 -4.14
N GLU A 191 15.26 -22.36 -3.03
CA GLU A 191 13.92 -22.94 -3.03
C GLU A 191 12.87 -21.88 -2.77
N TRP A 192 11.81 -21.91 -3.59
CA TRP A 192 10.69 -21.00 -3.52
C TRP A 192 9.38 -21.78 -3.58
N ARG A 193 8.41 -21.46 -2.75
CA ARG A 193 7.07 -22.06 -2.81
C ARG A 193 5.99 -21.12 -2.31
N VAL A 194 4.74 -21.40 -2.70
CA VAL A 194 3.53 -20.84 -2.11
C VAL A 194 2.96 -21.87 -1.15
N ALA A 195 2.60 -21.46 0.05
CA ALA A 195 1.99 -22.33 1.06
C ALA A 195 0.70 -21.71 1.60
N ALA A 196 -0.25 -22.54 2.00
CA ALA A 196 -1.47 -22.08 2.67
C ALA A 196 -1.17 -21.75 4.13
N ALA A 197 -1.68 -20.62 4.61
CA ALA A 197 -1.46 -20.16 5.98
C ALA A 197 -2.17 -21.03 7.01
N GLU A 198 -3.33 -21.58 6.65
CA GLU A 198 -4.21 -22.35 7.54
C GLU A 198 -3.54 -23.62 8.09
N ASN A 199 -2.62 -24.22 7.35
CA ASN A 199 -1.93 -25.45 7.73
C ASN A 199 -0.41 -25.33 7.57
N TYR A 200 0.12 -24.12 7.59
CA TYR A 200 1.53 -23.87 7.40
C TYR A 200 2.38 -24.49 8.50
N GLN A 201 3.41 -25.22 8.08
CA GLN A 201 4.43 -25.77 8.96
C GLN A 201 5.78 -25.11 8.61
N PRO A 202 6.35 -24.31 9.53
CA PRO A 202 7.60 -23.62 9.28
C PRO A 202 8.73 -24.66 9.11
N GLN A 203 9.62 -24.39 8.17
CA GLN A 203 10.82 -25.17 7.96
C GLN A 203 12.05 -24.36 8.40
N ASN A 204 12.91 -24.98 9.19
CA ASN A 204 14.11 -24.31 9.69
C ASN A 204 14.96 -23.78 8.53
N GLY A 205 15.39 -22.52 8.64
CA GLY A 205 16.20 -21.84 7.64
C GLY A 205 15.46 -21.27 6.44
N ARG A 206 14.12 -21.38 6.37
CA ARG A 206 13.30 -20.79 5.30
C ARG A 206 12.60 -19.55 5.82
N ASP A 207 12.92 -18.41 5.23
CA ASP A 207 12.25 -17.15 5.53
C ASP A 207 10.85 -17.10 4.92
N VAL A 208 9.98 -16.27 5.48
CA VAL A 208 8.57 -16.19 5.08
C VAL A 208 8.24 -14.80 4.55
N TYR A 209 7.66 -14.75 3.35
CA TYR A 209 6.88 -13.61 2.90
C TYR A 209 5.43 -13.83 3.35
N ARG A 210 4.99 -13.02 4.34
CA ARG A 210 3.64 -13.08 4.86
C ARG A 210 2.69 -12.42 3.86
N PHE A 211 1.79 -13.22 3.31
CA PHE A 211 0.73 -12.75 2.41
C PHE A 211 -0.65 -13.06 2.98
N PHE A 212 -0.87 -12.61 4.19
CA PHE A 212 -2.13 -12.61 4.91
C PHE A 212 -2.21 -11.40 5.84
N GLU A 213 -3.42 -10.95 6.11
CA GLU A 213 -3.68 -9.82 7.00
C GLU A 213 -3.65 -10.24 8.47
N LEU A 214 -3.17 -9.37 9.36
CA LEU A 214 -3.03 -9.73 10.79
C LEU A 214 -4.38 -9.82 11.51
N PHE A 215 -5.44 -9.18 11.01
CA PHE A 215 -6.79 -9.37 11.56
C PHE A 215 -7.32 -10.79 11.32
N ASP A 216 -6.78 -11.52 10.32
CA ASP A 216 -7.19 -12.87 9.96
C ASP A 216 -6.53 -13.97 10.82
N LEU A 217 -5.59 -13.61 11.69
CA LEU A 217 -4.87 -14.56 12.55
C LEU A 217 -5.77 -15.56 13.32
N PRO A 218 -6.96 -15.18 13.83
CA PRO A 218 -7.86 -16.13 14.49
C PRO A 218 -8.35 -17.27 13.57
N ASN A 219 -8.31 -17.10 12.25
CA ASN A 219 -8.70 -18.08 11.25
C ASN A 219 -7.52 -18.94 10.75
N LEU A 220 -6.33 -18.76 11.29
CA LEU A 220 -5.08 -19.40 10.85
C LEU A 220 -4.53 -20.36 11.92
N PRO A 221 -5.07 -21.57 12.09
CA PRO A 221 -4.70 -22.48 13.19
C PRO A 221 -3.22 -22.93 13.15
N GLY A 222 -2.54 -22.82 12.02
CA GLY A 222 -1.11 -23.14 11.89
C GLY A 222 -0.16 -22.00 12.30
N ILE A 223 -0.70 -20.81 12.60
CA ILE A 223 0.11 -19.61 12.77
C ILE A 223 0.99 -19.65 14.02
N ASP A 224 0.54 -20.31 15.10
CA ASP A 224 1.27 -20.38 16.36
C ASP A 224 2.65 -21.03 16.18
N ALA A 225 2.76 -22.05 15.32
CA ALA A 225 4.02 -22.69 15.00
C ALA A 225 4.98 -21.73 14.27
N LEU A 226 4.44 -20.90 13.36
CA LEU A 226 5.21 -19.87 12.67
C LEU A 226 5.68 -18.79 13.63
N LEU A 227 4.79 -18.28 14.50
CA LEU A 227 5.14 -17.26 15.49
C LEU A 227 6.20 -17.77 16.47
N ALA A 228 6.06 -19.03 16.94
CA ALA A 228 7.04 -19.65 17.83
C ALA A 228 8.42 -19.80 17.15
N ALA A 229 8.46 -20.26 15.89
CA ALA A 229 9.72 -20.39 15.13
C ALA A 229 10.39 -19.01 14.90
N ALA A 230 9.62 -17.99 14.57
CA ALA A 230 10.11 -16.63 14.43
C ALA A 230 10.66 -16.09 15.78
N GLY A 231 9.93 -16.33 16.89
CA GLY A 231 10.35 -15.93 18.23
C GLY A 231 11.67 -16.60 18.68
N ARG A 232 11.97 -17.79 18.16
CA ARG A 232 13.26 -18.45 18.39
C ARG A 232 14.37 -18.02 17.42
N GLY A 233 14.06 -17.14 16.45
CA GLY A 233 15.02 -16.69 15.43
C GLY A 233 15.37 -17.75 14.38
N GLU A 234 14.55 -18.79 14.21
CA GLU A 234 14.76 -19.86 13.24
C GLU A 234 14.48 -19.40 11.80
N LEU A 235 13.62 -18.40 11.65
CA LEU A 235 13.27 -17.78 10.37
C LEU A 235 12.92 -16.30 10.55
N ALA A 236 12.99 -15.54 9.45
CA ALA A 236 12.50 -14.16 9.39
C ALA A 236 11.13 -14.09 8.68
N ILE A 237 10.28 -13.17 9.13
CA ILE A 237 8.96 -12.89 8.53
C ILE A 237 8.97 -11.47 7.98
N THR A 238 8.57 -11.32 6.71
CA THR A 238 8.33 -9.99 6.12
C THR A 238 7.03 -10.00 5.31
N PRO A 239 6.13 -9.01 5.44
CA PRO A 239 6.10 -7.96 6.48
C PRO A 239 6.08 -8.54 7.90
N PRO A 240 6.65 -7.84 8.90
CA PRO A 240 6.72 -8.36 10.26
C PRO A 240 5.34 -8.46 10.93
N ILE A 241 5.22 -9.28 11.97
CA ILE A 241 4.00 -9.40 12.78
C ILE A 241 3.90 -8.20 13.73
N LYS A 242 3.64 -7.03 13.16
CA LYS A 242 3.53 -5.75 13.88
C LYS A 242 2.29 -4.99 13.45
N PRO A 243 1.11 -5.31 14.01
CA PRO A 243 -0.15 -4.73 13.57
C PRO A 243 -0.18 -3.20 13.67
N TYR A 244 0.55 -2.61 14.59
CA TYR A 244 0.67 -1.16 14.70
C TYR A 244 1.37 -0.51 13.50
N LEU A 245 2.21 -1.21 12.72
CA LEU A 245 2.82 -0.68 11.50
C LEU A 245 1.85 -0.67 10.30
N GLU A 246 0.76 -1.41 10.38
CA GLU A 246 -0.24 -1.55 9.31
C GLU A 246 -1.37 -0.51 9.41
N GLU A 247 -1.28 0.39 10.39
CA GLU A 247 -2.30 1.39 10.68
C GLU A 247 -2.21 2.63 9.77
N LYS A 248 -3.32 2.99 9.12
CA LYS A 248 -3.44 4.27 8.39
C LYS A 248 -3.42 5.47 9.33
N MET A 249 -3.68 5.23 10.62
CA MET A 249 -3.60 6.23 11.70
C MET A 249 -2.23 6.91 11.79
N TRP A 250 -1.16 6.30 11.29
CA TRP A 250 0.16 6.92 11.22
C TRP A 250 0.15 8.25 10.45
N PHE A 251 -0.71 8.38 9.46
CA PHE A 251 -0.85 9.65 8.73
C PHE A 251 -1.44 10.75 9.62
N ALA A 252 -2.39 10.41 10.50
CA ALA A 252 -2.91 11.36 11.47
C ALA A 252 -1.89 11.70 12.55
N LEU A 253 -1.22 10.68 13.12
CA LEU A 253 -0.15 10.87 14.12
C LEU A 253 1.00 11.74 13.59
N PHE A 254 1.28 11.68 12.30
CA PHE A 254 2.29 12.53 11.64
C PHE A 254 1.93 14.03 11.71
N TRP A 255 0.65 14.37 11.67
CA TRP A 255 0.16 15.75 11.70
C TRP A 255 -0.04 16.32 13.12
N LEU A 256 -0.06 15.46 14.14
CA LEU A 256 -0.31 15.91 15.51
C LEU A 256 0.83 16.78 16.04
N GLN A 257 0.47 17.97 16.50
CA GLN A 257 1.44 18.98 17.01
C GLN A 257 2.31 18.45 18.16
N PRO A 258 1.80 17.67 19.14
CA PRO A 258 2.63 17.11 20.21
C PRO A 258 3.75 16.18 19.74
N LEU A 259 3.64 15.62 18.55
CA LEU A 259 4.62 14.68 17.98
C LEU A 259 5.59 15.34 16.98
N ARG A 260 5.40 16.63 16.68
CA ARG A 260 6.15 17.33 15.64
C ARG A 260 7.66 17.30 15.87
N GLU A 261 8.12 17.53 17.09
CA GLU A 261 9.55 17.53 17.43
C GLU A 261 10.15 16.11 17.29
N PHE A 262 9.38 15.07 17.65
CA PHE A 262 9.80 13.69 17.41
C PHE A 262 10.00 13.45 15.91
N TRP A 263 9.01 13.79 15.08
CA TRP A 263 9.11 13.60 13.64
C TRP A 263 10.28 14.37 13.02
N ARG A 264 10.50 15.63 13.41
CA ARG A 264 11.61 16.42 12.90
C ARG A 264 12.97 15.82 13.29
N ARG A 265 13.11 15.30 14.49
CA ARG A 265 14.34 14.66 14.95
C ARG A 265 14.62 13.37 14.20
N GLU A 266 13.64 12.49 14.05
CA GLU A 266 13.83 11.17 13.45
C GLU A 266 13.93 11.20 11.91
N LEU A 267 13.22 12.12 11.27
CA LEU A 267 13.22 12.27 9.80
C LEU A 267 14.23 13.28 9.29
N GLY A 268 14.65 14.21 10.14
CA GLY A 268 15.33 15.44 9.74
C GLY A 268 14.39 16.42 9.01
N ASP A 269 14.73 17.71 9.06
CA ASP A 269 13.86 18.78 8.51
C ASP A 269 13.53 18.61 7.02
N LYS A 270 14.47 18.07 6.24
CA LYS A 270 14.27 17.89 4.80
C LYS A 270 13.21 16.83 4.48
N TYR A 271 13.30 15.65 5.10
CA TYR A 271 12.33 14.58 4.87
C TYR A 271 10.98 14.91 5.50
N PHE A 272 10.99 15.48 6.70
CA PHE A 272 9.78 15.93 7.36
C PHE A 272 8.96 16.89 6.48
N ARG A 273 9.57 17.98 5.98
CA ARG A 273 8.87 18.93 5.10
C ARG A 273 8.40 18.30 3.79
N ARG A 274 9.19 17.36 3.24
CA ARG A 274 8.82 16.70 2.01
C ARG A 274 7.62 15.75 2.20
N LEU A 275 7.61 14.98 3.28
CA LEU A 275 6.48 14.13 3.63
C LEU A 275 5.23 14.95 3.97
N GLN A 276 5.37 16.12 4.60
CA GLN A 276 4.25 17.05 4.80
C GLN A 276 3.61 17.52 3.49
N GLY A 277 4.37 17.63 2.42
CA GLY A 277 3.84 17.97 1.09
C GLY A 277 3.18 16.81 0.36
N MET A 278 3.35 15.56 0.85
CA MET A 278 2.85 14.37 0.18
C MET A 278 1.80 13.60 1.00
N ILE A 279 1.92 13.59 2.32
CA ILE A 279 0.93 12.95 3.21
C ILE A 279 -0.26 13.90 3.38
N PRO A 280 -1.48 13.54 2.97
CA PRO A 280 -2.66 14.36 3.15
C PRO A 280 -2.88 14.67 4.63
N TYR A 281 -3.44 15.84 4.92
CA TYR A 281 -3.84 16.13 6.28
C TYR A 281 -4.88 15.10 6.74
N THR A 282 -4.64 14.51 7.88
CA THR A 282 -5.42 13.38 8.39
C THR A 282 -5.73 13.60 9.85
N TRP A 283 -6.94 13.24 10.25
CA TRP A 283 -7.45 13.31 11.63
C TRP A 283 -7.82 11.93 12.12
N ILE A 284 -7.85 11.76 13.44
CA ILE A 284 -8.40 10.58 14.11
C ILE A 284 -9.80 10.96 14.62
N LEU A 285 -10.83 10.19 14.30
CA LEU A 285 -12.17 10.40 14.84
C LEU A 285 -12.22 9.84 16.25
N ASP A 286 -11.76 10.62 17.23
CA ASP A 286 -11.69 10.26 18.65
C ASP A 286 -12.90 10.87 19.37
N PRO A 287 -13.77 10.05 20.01
CA PRO A 287 -14.94 10.54 20.74
C PRO A 287 -14.63 11.28 22.05
N THR A 288 -13.35 11.31 22.46
CA THR A 288 -12.93 12.00 23.70
C THR A 288 -13.25 13.49 23.60
N PRO A 289 -13.99 14.05 24.59
CA PRO A 289 -14.30 15.48 24.59
C PRO A 289 -13.04 16.35 24.60
N LEU A 290 -13.05 17.37 23.78
CA LEU A 290 -11.97 18.35 23.78
C LEU A 290 -12.05 19.27 25.00
N PRO A 291 -10.91 19.78 25.49
CA PRO A 291 -10.90 20.85 26.48
C PRO A 291 -11.71 22.05 25.99
N GLN A 292 -12.35 22.78 26.93
CA GLN A 292 -13.04 24.03 26.63
C GLN A 292 -12.10 24.98 25.87
N HIS A 293 -12.58 25.59 24.80
CA HIS A 293 -11.81 26.45 23.86
C HIS A 293 -10.83 25.73 22.90
N ALA A 294 -10.71 24.40 22.96
CA ALA A 294 -9.96 23.67 21.93
C ALA A 294 -10.82 23.47 20.68
N VAL A 295 -10.19 23.48 19.53
CA VAL A 295 -10.83 23.19 18.23
C VAL A 295 -10.06 22.10 17.51
N ILE A 296 -10.77 21.34 16.68
CA ILE A 296 -10.12 20.39 15.77
C ILE A 296 -9.44 21.17 14.66
N PRO A 297 -8.11 21.05 14.51
CA PRO A 297 -7.37 21.86 13.57
C PRO A 297 -7.90 21.77 12.14
N ARG A 298 -8.01 22.91 11.46
CA ARG A 298 -8.49 23.07 10.07
C ARG A 298 -9.99 22.82 9.85
N LEU A 299 -10.73 22.37 10.85
CA LEU A 299 -12.17 22.13 10.73
C LEU A 299 -13.00 23.14 11.53
N GLU A 300 -12.38 23.85 12.47
CA GLU A 300 -13.03 24.88 13.32
C GLU A 300 -14.24 24.35 14.11
N ILE A 301 -14.24 23.04 14.41
CA ILE A 301 -15.27 22.35 15.22
C ILE A 301 -14.71 21.96 16.60
N HIS A 302 -15.58 21.84 17.58
CA HIS A 302 -15.22 21.51 18.97
C HIS A 302 -15.54 20.06 19.34
N ASP A 303 -16.37 19.37 18.53
CA ASP A 303 -16.76 17.98 18.71
C ASP A 303 -16.91 17.33 17.32
N TRP A 304 -16.49 16.08 17.20
CA TRP A 304 -16.61 15.33 15.96
C TRP A 304 -18.06 15.16 15.49
N ARG A 305 -19.05 15.19 16.41
CA ARG A 305 -20.48 15.17 16.04
C ARG A 305 -20.91 16.38 15.22
N GLU A 306 -20.17 17.48 15.29
CA GLU A 306 -20.43 18.64 14.43
C GLU A 306 -20.05 18.34 12.98
N ALA A 307 -19.05 17.48 12.74
CA ALA A 307 -18.69 17.04 11.39
C ALA A 307 -19.84 16.29 10.69
N ALA A 308 -20.72 15.64 11.44
CA ALA A 308 -21.93 15.01 10.88
C ALA A 308 -22.81 16.01 10.11
N LYS A 309 -22.79 17.29 10.51
CA LYS A 309 -23.58 18.37 9.89
C LYS A 309 -22.90 19.06 8.71
N PHE A 310 -21.69 18.66 8.34
CA PHE A 310 -20.98 19.26 7.21
C PHE A 310 -21.82 19.24 5.93
N SER A 311 -21.80 20.34 5.22
CA SER A 311 -22.37 20.43 3.87
C SER A 311 -21.57 19.54 2.90
N GLN A 312 -22.14 19.22 1.76
CA GLN A 312 -21.45 18.41 0.75
C GLN A 312 -20.08 19.00 0.35
N LYS A 313 -19.94 20.31 0.34
CA LYS A 313 -18.69 21.00 -0.01
C LYS A 313 -17.62 20.83 1.10
N GLU A 314 -18.01 20.78 2.37
CA GLU A 314 -17.12 20.59 3.49
C GLU A 314 -16.68 19.12 3.65
N ARG A 315 -17.42 18.17 3.03
CA ARG A 315 -17.14 16.74 3.04
C ARG A 315 -16.15 16.30 1.95
N ASP A 316 -15.29 17.20 1.46
CA ASP A 316 -14.20 16.82 0.52
C ASP A 316 -13.06 16.10 1.25
N VAL A 317 -13.45 15.01 1.92
CA VAL A 317 -12.63 14.16 2.78
C VAL A 317 -12.98 12.69 2.57
N LEU A 318 -12.01 11.83 2.89
CA LEU A 318 -12.19 10.37 2.91
C LEU A 318 -12.31 9.89 4.36
N LEU A 319 -13.28 9.03 4.63
CA LEU A 319 -13.30 8.19 5.84
C LEU A 319 -12.65 6.86 5.52
N LYS A 320 -11.76 6.40 6.40
CA LYS A 320 -11.06 5.12 6.24
C LYS A 320 -10.95 4.43 7.59
N VAL A 321 -11.28 3.14 7.65
CA VAL A 321 -10.89 2.29 8.77
C VAL A 321 -9.37 2.22 8.82
N SER A 322 -8.77 2.41 9.99
CA SER A 322 -7.33 2.60 10.10
C SER A 322 -6.51 1.35 9.74
N GLY A 323 -6.81 0.24 10.36
CA GLY A 323 -6.13 -1.04 10.13
C GLY A 323 -6.86 -2.16 10.87
N PHE A 324 -6.24 -3.30 11.06
CA PHE A 324 -6.66 -4.48 11.84
C PHE A 324 -8.18 -4.78 11.76
N SER A 325 -8.73 -4.76 10.54
CA SER A 325 -10.15 -4.98 10.26
C SER A 325 -10.32 -5.51 8.83
N PRO A 326 -11.31 -6.38 8.57
CA PRO A 326 -11.71 -6.77 7.23
C PRO A 326 -12.05 -5.58 6.30
N PHE A 327 -12.38 -4.44 6.89
CA PHE A 327 -12.63 -3.18 6.17
C PHE A 327 -11.37 -2.33 5.98
N GLY A 328 -10.24 -2.69 6.61
CA GLY A 328 -8.98 -1.96 6.52
C GLY A 328 -8.25 -2.12 5.18
N TRP A 329 -8.64 -3.09 4.32
CA TRP A 329 -7.97 -3.41 3.06
C TRP A 329 -8.93 -3.49 1.87
N GLY A 330 -8.40 -3.54 0.65
CA GLY A 330 -9.20 -3.70 -0.57
C GLY A 330 -10.19 -2.56 -0.85
N SER A 331 -9.99 -1.38 -0.28
CA SER A 331 -10.90 -0.22 -0.37
C SER A 331 -12.31 -0.46 0.20
N ARG A 332 -12.54 -1.54 0.94
CA ARG A 332 -13.87 -1.92 1.47
C ARG A 332 -14.40 -0.91 2.50
N GLY A 333 -13.52 -0.32 3.31
CA GLY A 333 -13.87 0.66 4.35
C GLY A 333 -13.49 2.09 3.99
N VAL A 334 -13.54 2.46 2.70
CA VAL A 334 -13.20 3.81 2.22
C VAL A 334 -14.44 4.48 1.66
N SER A 335 -14.79 5.65 2.20
CA SER A 335 -15.91 6.47 1.73
C SER A 335 -15.44 7.88 1.41
N LEU A 336 -15.88 8.44 0.28
CA LEU A 336 -15.70 9.86 -0.03
C LEU A 336 -16.93 10.64 0.45
N GLY A 337 -16.74 11.50 1.44
CA GLY A 337 -17.83 12.20 2.12
C GLY A 337 -18.71 13.03 1.18
N ALA A 338 -18.11 13.67 0.18
CA ALA A 338 -18.86 14.47 -0.82
C ALA A 338 -19.78 13.64 -1.73
N ASP A 339 -19.60 12.32 -1.82
CA ASP A 339 -20.41 11.42 -2.63
C ASP A 339 -21.57 10.80 -1.84
N LEU A 340 -21.55 10.92 -0.50
CA LEU A 340 -22.57 10.36 0.35
C LEU A 340 -23.79 11.28 0.48
N PRO A 341 -25.02 10.72 0.54
CA PRO A 341 -26.19 11.43 1.04
C PRO A 341 -25.94 11.92 2.48
N GLN A 342 -26.62 13.00 2.91
CA GLN A 342 -26.45 13.58 4.24
C GLN A 342 -26.66 12.56 5.37
N ALA A 343 -27.75 11.80 5.31
CA ALA A 343 -28.07 10.81 6.32
C ALA A 343 -27.03 9.66 6.42
N GLU A 344 -26.47 9.27 5.30
CA GLU A 344 -25.40 8.24 5.27
C GLU A 344 -24.10 8.80 5.85
N TRP A 345 -23.75 10.04 5.53
CA TRP A 345 -22.61 10.72 6.10
C TRP A 345 -22.71 10.84 7.63
N GLU A 346 -23.87 11.32 8.15
CA GLU A 346 -24.14 11.41 9.57
C GLU A 346 -23.96 10.05 10.25
N LYS A 347 -24.57 9.02 9.67
CA LYS A 347 -24.46 7.65 10.17
C LYS A 347 -23.00 7.17 10.21
N GLN A 348 -22.20 7.42 9.18
CA GLN A 348 -20.80 7.00 9.16
C GLN A 348 -19.95 7.72 10.20
N ILE A 349 -20.19 8.99 10.48
CA ILE A 349 -19.52 9.71 11.57
C ILE A 349 -19.92 9.12 12.93
N ASP A 350 -21.22 8.90 13.16
CA ASP A 350 -21.71 8.32 14.42
C ASP A 350 -21.16 6.89 14.64
N ASP A 351 -21.19 6.05 13.61
CA ASP A 351 -20.65 4.69 13.63
C ASP A 351 -19.13 4.71 13.91
N ALA A 352 -18.37 5.61 13.29
CA ALA A 352 -16.94 5.75 13.53
C ALA A 352 -16.61 6.13 14.98
N LEU A 353 -17.37 7.06 15.56
CA LEU A 353 -17.20 7.47 16.96
C LEU A 353 -17.61 6.35 17.93
N ALA A 354 -18.70 5.65 17.63
CA ALA A 354 -19.17 4.54 18.47
C ALA A 354 -18.23 3.34 18.49
N LYS A 355 -17.53 3.07 17.37
CA LYS A 355 -16.61 1.94 17.20
C LYS A 355 -15.16 2.28 17.51
N PHE A 356 -14.85 3.48 17.98
CA PHE A 356 -13.47 3.97 18.13
C PHE A 356 -12.54 2.99 18.87
N GLU A 357 -12.98 2.37 19.96
CA GLU A 357 -12.15 1.46 20.75
C GLU A 357 -11.90 0.11 20.05
N SER A 358 -12.73 -0.30 19.10
CA SER A 358 -12.62 -1.60 18.40
C SER A 358 -12.16 -1.46 16.95
N GLU A 359 -12.53 -0.40 16.28
CA GLU A 359 -12.28 -0.19 14.84
C GLU A 359 -12.06 1.31 14.56
N PRO A 360 -10.91 1.86 14.98
CA PRO A 360 -10.66 3.30 14.84
C PRO A 360 -10.68 3.74 13.36
N THR A 361 -11.33 4.86 13.12
CA THR A 361 -11.48 5.46 11.79
C THR A 361 -10.70 6.77 11.72
N ILE A 362 -10.06 7.00 10.58
CA ILE A 362 -9.43 8.27 10.24
C ILE A 362 -10.28 9.04 9.22
N MET A 363 -10.23 10.38 9.31
CA MET A 363 -10.70 11.28 8.27
C MET A 363 -9.47 11.88 7.57
N GLN A 364 -9.42 11.79 6.25
CA GLN A 364 -8.28 12.25 5.46
C GLN A 364 -8.73 13.23 4.40
N GLN A 365 -8.02 14.34 4.24
CA GLN A 365 -8.27 15.30 3.18
C GLN A 365 -8.20 14.62 1.81
N PHE A 366 -9.22 14.82 0.97
CA PHE A 366 -9.25 14.27 -0.37
C PHE A 366 -8.42 15.14 -1.32
N HIS A 367 -7.63 14.49 -2.18
CA HIS A 367 -6.88 15.13 -3.24
C HIS A 367 -7.30 14.55 -4.59
N LYS A 368 -7.93 15.36 -5.41
CA LYS A 368 -8.37 14.95 -6.74
C LYS A 368 -7.18 14.73 -7.67
N GLY A 369 -7.13 13.55 -8.28
CA GLY A 369 -6.09 13.24 -9.27
C GLY A 369 -6.18 14.10 -10.54
N LYS A 370 -5.02 14.45 -11.11
CA LYS A 370 -4.88 15.05 -12.43
C LYS A 370 -5.32 14.06 -13.51
N LEU A 371 -5.83 14.59 -14.61
CA LEU A 371 -6.20 13.78 -15.78
C LEU A 371 -5.00 13.59 -16.72
N PHE A 372 -4.87 12.36 -17.21
CA PHE A 372 -3.87 11.93 -18.18
C PHE A 372 -4.56 11.25 -19.36
N ASP A 373 -3.98 11.39 -20.53
CA ASP A 373 -4.41 10.67 -21.72
C ASP A 373 -3.54 9.43 -21.91
N GLN A 374 -4.15 8.23 -21.88
CA GLN A 374 -3.48 6.95 -22.07
C GLN A 374 -4.16 6.16 -23.17
N PRO A 375 -3.42 5.73 -24.21
CA PRO A 375 -3.98 4.88 -25.25
C PRO A 375 -4.27 3.47 -24.69
N TYR A 376 -5.33 2.85 -25.18
CA TYR A 376 -5.69 1.47 -24.89
C TYR A 376 -6.37 0.83 -26.10
N TRP A 377 -6.36 -0.49 -26.14
CA TRP A 377 -7.02 -1.26 -27.19
C TRP A 377 -8.45 -1.62 -26.79
N ASP A 378 -9.42 -1.13 -27.54
CA ASP A 378 -10.83 -1.55 -27.41
C ASP A 378 -11.04 -2.88 -28.16
N ALA A 379 -11.02 -3.98 -27.40
CA ALA A 379 -11.17 -5.33 -27.96
C ALA A 379 -12.52 -5.59 -28.65
N LYS A 380 -13.56 -4.82 -28.28
CA LYS A 380 -14.90 -4.99 -28.87
C LYS A 380 -15.01 -4.36 -30.26
N ARG A 381 -14.25 -3.30 -30.49
CA ARG A 381 -14.25 -2.54 -31.75
C ARG A 381 -13.00 -2.78 -32.58
N ASP A 382 -12.03 -3.48 -32.03
CA ASP A 382 -10.73 -3.76 -32.64
C ASP A 382 -10.00 -2.48 -33.09
N GLU A 383 -10.01 -1.46 -32.21
CA GLU A 383 -9.41 -0.14 -32.50
C GLU A 383 -8.65 0.43 -31.31
N LEU A 384 -7.67 1.29 -31.61
CA LEU A 384 -6.94 2.05 -30.60
C LEU A 384 -7.77 3.25 -30.14
N LYS A 385 -7.98 3.37 -28.83
CA LYS A 385 -8.65 4.49 -28.19
C LYS A 385 -7.76 5.16 -27.17
N THR A 386 -8.13 6.37 -26.78
CA THR A 386 -7.51 7.12 -25.70
C THR A 386 -8.47 7.27 -24.54
N MET A 387 -8.05 6.84 -23.35
CA MET A 387 -8.75 7.13 -22.10
C MET A 387 -8.17 8.40 -21.50
N ARG A 388 -9.04 9.36 -21.21
CA ARG A 388 -8.74 10.49 -20.34
C ARG A 388 -9.10 10.08 -18.90
N GLY A 389 -8.10 9.78 -18.09
CA GLY A 389 -8.30 9.16 -16.79
C GLY A 389 -7.40 9.72 -15.69
N ARG A 390 -7.68 9.31 -14.44
CA ARG A 390 -6.84 9.61 -13.28
C ARG A 390 -5.98 8.41 -12.95
N VAL A 391 -4.79 8.69 -12.42
CA VAL A 391 -3.77 7.66 -12.21
C VAL A 391 -3.50 7.47 -10.73
N ARG A 392 -3.58 6.20 -10.30
CA ARG A 392 -2.94 5.72 -9.11
C ARG A 392 -1.64 5.04 -9.54
N LEU A 393 -0.53 5.57 -9.05
CA LEU A 393 0.79 5.01 -9.27
C LEU A 393 1.22 4.24 -8.02
N SER A 394 1.55 2.97 -8.17
CA SER A 394 2.00 2.08 -7.10
C SER A 394 3.45 1.65 -7.37
N PRO A 395 4.46 2.44 -6.92
CA PRO A 395 5.87 2.05 -7.01
C PRO A 395 6.19 1.01 -5.94
N TYR A 396 7.03 0.04 -6.32
CA TYR A 396 7.53 -1.01 -5.42
C TYR A 396 8.99 -0.75 -5.06
N TYR A 397 9.21 -0.58 -3.77
CA TYR A 397 10.56 -0.45 -3.20
C TYR A 397 10.87 -1.70 -2.38
N PHE A 398 12.02 -2.29 -2.66
CA PHE A 398 12.52 -3.42 -1.88
C PHE A 398 13.67 -2.95 -1.00
N VAL A 399 13.66 -3.38 0.27
CA VAL A 399 14.61 -2.91 1.29
C VAL A 399 15.71 -3.95 1.47
N GLU A 400 16.93 -3.55 1.19
CA GLU A 400 18.14 -4.30 1.42
C GLU A 400 19.11 -3.44 2.23
N GLU A 401 19.72 -3.95 3.29
CA GLU A 401 20.70 -3.24 4.11
C GLU A 401 20.31 -1.81 4.50
N ASN A 402 19.05 -1.60 4.92
CA ASN A 402 18.48 -0.30 5.26
C ASN A 402 18.38 0.70 4.09
N ARG A 403 18.42 0.24 2.87
CA ARG A 403 18.20 1.03 1.66
C ARG A 403 17.01 0.49 0.88
N ALA A 404 16.06 1.36 0.57
CA ALA A 404 14.90 1.02 -0.24
C ALA A 404 15.16 1.42 -1.70
N GLU A 405 15.08 0.45 -2.62
CA GLU A 405 15.33 0.64 -4.04
C GLU A 405 14.07 0.45 -4.87
N LEU A 406 13.82 1.38 -5.79
CA LEU A 406 12.70 1.31 -6.75
C LEU A 406 12.95 0.20 -7.77
N ARG A 407 12.07 -0.80 -7.82
CA ARG A 407 12.24 -1.99 -8.66
C ARG A 407 11.11 -2.22 -9.68
N GLY A 408 10.06 -1.43 -9.60
CA GLY A 408 8.93 -1.45 -10.51
C GLY A 408 7.90 -0.41 -10.12
N ALA A 409 7.00 -0.08 -11.04
CA ALA A 409 5.88 0.80 -10.75
C ALA A 409 4.67 0.45 -11.62
N LEU A 410 3.55 0.12 -10.98
CA LEU A 410 2.28 -0.15 -11.63
C LEU A 410 1.46 1.14 -11.73
N ALA A 411 1.02 1.49 -12.91
CA ALA A 411 0.03 2.53 -13.12
C ALA A 411 -1.36 1.91 -13.31
N THR A 412 -2.31 2.36 -12.51
CA THR A 412 -3.74 2.08 -12.66
C THR A 412 -4.42 3.35 -13.13
N ILE A 413 -4.88 3.38 -14.38
CA ILE A 413 -5.53 4.54 -14.98
C ILE A 413 -7.03 4.27 -15.00
N CYS A 414 -7.79 5.02 -14.21
CA CYS A 414 -9.24 4.90 -14.10
C CYS A 414 -9.95 5.99 -14.90
N PRO A 415 -11.14 5.71 -15.47
CA PRO A 415 -11.93 6.71 -16.16
C PRO A 415 -12.15 8.00 -15.36
N ALA A 416 -12.26 9.13 -16.04
CA ALA A 416 -12.29 10.46 -15.43
C ALA A 416 -13.45 10.70 -14.44
N ASP A 417 -14.54 9.94 -14.53
CA ASP A 417 -15.68 9.98 -13.61
C ASP A 417 -15.40 9.27 -12.27
N LYS A 418 -14.39 8.39 -12.22
CA LYS A 418 -14.01 7.69 -10.99
C LYS A 418 -13.18 8.61 -10.10
N LYS A 419 -13.56 8.70 -8.84
CA LYS A 419 -12.85 9.46 -7.81
C LYS A 419 -11.95 8.56 -6.96
N LEU A 420 -12.42 7.35 -6.62
CA LEU A 420 -11.63 6.31 -5.96
C LEU A 420 -10.91 5.48 -7.03
N LEU A 421 -9.59 5.42 -6.93
CA LEU A 421 -8.74 4.82 -7.97
C LEU A 421 -8.28 3.44 -7.52
N HIS A 422 -8.84 2.40 -8.10
CA HIS A 422 -8.46 1.01 -7.83
C HIS A 422 -8.54 0.17 -9.11
N GLY A 423 -7.98 -1.04 -9.10
CA GLY A 423 -8.09 -1.97 -10.23
C GLY A 423 -9.55 -2.35 -10.48
N MET A 424 -10.02 -2.15 -11.71
CA MET A 424 -11.38 -2.45 -12.17
C MET A 424 -11.35 -2.84 -13.65
N ARG A 425 -12.41 -3.47 -14.16
CA ARG A 425 -12.47 -3.96 -15.55
C ARG A 425 -12.28 -2.87 -16.61
N ASP A 426 -12.71 -1.66 -16.32
CA ASP A 426 -12.60 -0.48 -17.18
C ASP A 426 -11.35 0.38 -16.89
N ALA A 427 -10.45 -0.06 -16.01
CA ALA A 427 -9.15 0.57 -15.79
C ALA A 427 -8.09 0.03 -16.74
N ILE A 428 -7.12 0.86 -17.09
CA ILE A 428 -5.89 0.44 -17.75
C ILE A 428 -4.88 0.06 -16.68
N LEU A 429 -4.28 -1.12 -16.78
CA LEU A 429 -3.10 -1.48 -16.01
C LEU A 429 -1.89 -1.51 -16.93
N ALA A 430 -0.85 -0.77 -16.58
CA ALA A 430 0.39 -0.70 -17.36
C ALA A 430 1.60 -0.56 -16.44
N PRO A 431 2.77 -1.08 -16.84
CA PRO A 431 4.03 -0.73 -16.18
C PRO A 431 4.32 0.75 -16.44
N SER A 432 5.16 1.36 -15.62
CA SER A 432 5.54 2.76 -15.80
C SER A 432 6.95 2.89 -16.36
N ALA A 433 7.17 3.97 -17.10
CA ALA A 433 8.47 4.34 -17.66
C ALA A 433 8.76 5.81 -17.39
N PHE A 434 10.03 6.17 -17.27
CA PHE A 434 10.42 7.57 -17.32
C PHE A 434 10.56 7.99 -18.79
N ALA A 435 9.98 9.13 -19.12
CA ALA A 435 10.03 9.68 -20.47
C ALA A 435 10.19 11.19 -20.43
N GLU A 436 10.97 11.71 -21.38
CA GLU A 436 10.96 13.14 -21.65
C GLU A 436 9.56 13.53 -22.15
N ARG A 437 9.11 14.70 -21.73
CA ARG A 437 7.85 15.25 -22.24
C ARG A 437 8.05 15.48 -23.73
N ALA A 438 7.28 14.84 -24.59
CA ALA A 438 7.22 15.24 -25.99
C ALA A 438 6.83 16.72 -26.00
N GLU A 439 7.71 17.58 -26.52
CA GLU A 439 7.37 18.98 -26.77
C GLU A 439 6.15 18.98 -27.71
N SER A 440 5.03 19.48 -27.21
CA SER A 440 3.76 19.61 -27.91
C SER A 440 3.77 20.84 -28.77
#